data_c3f55131dbade042727e135b31f3e1a0
#
_entry.id   c3f55131dbade042727e135b31f3e1a0
#
_cell.length_a   1.000
_cell.length_b   1.000
_cell.length_c   1.000
_cell.angle_alpha   90.00
_cell.angle_beta   90.00
_cell.angle_gamma   90.00
#
_symmetry.space_group_name_H-M   'P 1'
#
loop_
_entity.id
_entity.type
_entity.pdbx_description
1 polymer ?
#
loop_
_entity_poly.entity_id
_entity_poly.type
_entity_poly.pdbx_seq_one_letter_code
_entity_poly.pdbx_strand_id
1 'polypeptide(L)'
;MKFRLTNVLYTLLIALFFTAIQNIALWRHITELFEANPPNSLIFAISIPIFICAALNIIFTLLIWPKIYRVLIPVLIILSALATYGMYSYGVFFDYGMIVNIFETNTGEATSYLSLGGGLWLLAIGLIPAIIFTSMKVQFKPFFKELLSKLGSIVVSLLVIGLIAAGYYKDYASLVRNHSEIKALINPTNYLSATYRYAQYQLIEAKMPFKHIGTDAVNEHAATTEKTNKPNVVVMVLGEASRSMNYSLNGYDRDTNPELAKRNVISFKDVKSCGTATAASVPCMFSDMTKANYNPMTARHQDGVLDVMHHAGIDVLWKDNDGGCKGACDRIKHVEMSAEIDPSLCHNDSCYDQILLKGLQQYIDDAKQDTFIVLHVIGSHGPTYDDRYPEKFKVFTPTCDTSDLQNCTQQQVKNTYDNTIVYTDYILSQVIDMLKKDDHHANTAMFYMADHGESLGEDGGLSSWFTLCDSTKRANHSAIDFMAIA
;
A
#
# COMPACT_ATOMS: atom_id res chain seq x y z
N MET A 1 -39.16 -30.01 8.88
CA MET A 1 -39.13 -29.85 7.40
C MET A 1 -37.76 -29.32 7.00
N LYS A 2 -36.92 -30.12 6.31
CA LYS A 2 -35.63 -29.63 5.82
C LYS A 2 -35.89 -28.82 4.55
N PHE A 3 -35.88 -27.46 4.65
CA PHE A 3 -36.00 -26.60 3.49
C PHE A 3 -34.91 -26.95 2.49
N ARG A 4 -35.32 -27.33 1.30
CA ARG A 4 -34.40 -27.59 0.16
C ARG A 4 -34.56 -26.40 -0.79
N LEU A 5 -33.48 -25.62 -0.97
CA LEU A 5 -33.48 -24.49 -1.87
C LEU A 5 -33.24 -24.93 -3.31
N THR A 6 -33.95 -24.31 -4.26
CA THR A 6 -33.57 -24.42 -5.66
C THR A 6 -32.24 -23.68 -5.91
N ASN A 7 -31.48 -24.11 -6.92
CA ASN A 7 -30.23 -23.43 -7.26
C ASN A 7 -30.45 -21.92 -7.55
N VAL A 8 -31.51 -21.57 -8.30
CA VAL A 8 -31.84 -20.17 -8.62
C VAL A 8 -32.10 -19.32 -7.35
N LEU A 9 -32.84 -19.87 -6.38
CA LEU A 9 -33.09 -19.16 -5.13
C LEU A 9 -31.78 -19.04 -4.30
N TYR A 10 -30.94 -20.07 -4.31
CA TYR A 10 -29.66 -20.03 -3.62
C TYR A 10 -28.72 -18.99 -4.21
N THR A 11 -28.60 -18.89 -5.56
CA THR A 11 -27.76 -17.89 -6.23
C THR A 11 -28.26 -16.48 -5.95
N LEU A 12 -29.59 -16.27 -5.94
CA LEU A 12 -30.17 -14.98 -5.59
C LEU A 12 -29.90 -14.57 -4.13
N LEU A 13 -30.03 -15.52 -3.18
CA LEU A 13 -29.74 -15.24 -1.77
C LEU A 13 -28.27 -14.86 -1.54
N ILE A 14 -27.33 -15.53 -2.23
CA ILE A 14 -25.92 -15.17 -2.18
C ILE A 14 -25.69 -13.79 -2.81
N ALA A 15 -26.29 -13.50 -3.98
CA ALA A 15 -26.17 -12.21 -4.63
C ALA A 15 -26.70 -11.07 -3.72
N LEU A 16 -27.83 -11.30 -3.06
CA LEU A 16 -28.38 -10.34 -2.08
C LEU A 16 -27.46 -10.17 -0.86
N PHE A 17 -26.90 -11.26 -0.32
CA PHE A 17 -25.96 -11.21 0.79
C PHE A 17 -24.69 -10.43 0.41
N PHE A 18 -24.11 -10.72 -0.76
CA PHE A 18 -22.95 -9.98 -1.25
C PHE A 18 -23.29 -8.52 -1.48
N THR A 19 -24.42 -8.22 -2.11
CA THR A 19 -24.85 -6.84 -2.35
C THR A 19 -25.01 -6.07 -1.03
N ALA A 20 -25.73 -6.63 -0.06
CA ALA A 20 -26.08 -5.90 1.15
C ALA A 20 -24.94 -5.86 2.19
N ILE A 21 -24.26 -6.98 2.40
CA ILE A 21 -23.32 -7.15 3.53
C ILE A 21 -21.87 -7.09 3.06
N GLN A 22 -21.49 -7.88 2.05
CA GLN A 22 -20.11 -7.94 1.60
C GLN A 22 -19.67 -6.69 0.82
N ASN A 23 -20.59 -5.82 0.46
CA ASN A 23 -20.32 -4.53 -0.20
C ASN A 23 -20.67 -3.32 0.68
N ILE A 24 -20.64 -3.46 2.02
CA ILE A 24 -20.96 -2.36 2.94
C ILE A 24 -20.00 -1.17 2.78
N ALA A 25 -18.72 -1.41 2.47
CA ALA A 25 -17.74 -0.37 2.18
C ALA A 25 -18.11 0.43 0.92
N LEU A 26 -18.59 -0.25 -0.13
CA LEU A 26 -19.11 0.39 -1.34
C LEU A 26 -20.31 1.30 -1.02
N TRP A 27 -21.24 0.83 -0.19
CA TRP A 27 -22.43 1.63 0.16
C TRP A 27 -22.08 2.88 0.95
N ARG A 28 -21.13 2.75 1.88
CA ARG A 28 -20.58 3.90 2.60
C ARG A 28 -19.99 4.91 1.62
N HIS A 29 -19.12 4.49 0.71
CA HIS A 29 -18.51 5.37 -0.29
C HIS A 29 -19.54 6.05 -1.21
N ILE A 30 -20.53 5.30 -1.72
CA ILE A 30 -21.61 5.88 -2.54
C ILE A 30 -22.44 6.90 -1.74
N THR A 31 -22.71 6.63 -0.47
CA THR A 31 -23.46 7.56 0.40
C THR A 31 -22.68 8.87 0.57
N GLU A 32 -21.38 8.81 0.85
CA GLU A 32 -20.51 9.98 0.97
C GLU A 32 -20.46 10.79 -0.35
N LEU A 33 -20.36 10.10 -1.50
CA LEU A 33 -20.43 10.77 -2.81
C LEU A 33 -21.75 11.49 -3.05
N PHE A 34 -22.86 10.89 -2.61
CA PHE A 34 -24.20 11.47 -2.78
C PHE A 34 -24.52 12.56 -1.76
N GLU A 35 -23.89 12.54 -0.60
CA GLU A 35 -23.95 13.66 0.36
C GLU A 35 -23.22 14.89 -0.19
N ALA A 36 -22.04 14.68 -0.81
CA ALA A 36 -21.28 15.76 -1.45
C ALA A 36 -21.93 16.28 -2.74
N ASN A 37 -22.50 15.39 -3.55
CA ASN A 37 -23.18 15.70 -4.82
C ASN A 37 -24.46 14.87 -4.95
N PRO A 38 -25.59 15.37 -4.47
CA PRO A 38 -26.86 14.64 -4.50
C PRO A 38 -27.24 14.19 -5.90
N PRO A 39 -27.69 12.94 -6.09
CA PRO A 39 -28.14 12.45 -7.38
C PRO A 39 -29.43 13.16 -7.80
N ASN A 40 -29.59 13.40 -9.12
CA ASN A 40 -30.79 14.05 -9.67
C ASN A 40 -32.09 13.25 -9.43
N SER A 41 -31.99 11.97 -9.07
CA SER A 41 -33.13 11.08 -8.89
C SER A 41 -32.87 10.05 -7.79
N LEU A 42 -33.77 9.98 -6.82
CA LEU A 42 -33.79 8.92 -5.80
C LEU A 42 -33.91 7.52 -6.43
N ILE A 43 -34.66 7.40 -7.54
CA ILE A 43 -34.82 6.13 -8.26
C ILE A 43 -33.49 5.66 -8.85
N PHE A 44 -32.66 6.59 -9.35
CA PHE A 44 -31.30 6.27 -9.77
C PHE A 44 -30.48 5.68 -8.61
N ALA A 45 -30.47 6.32 -7.44
CA ALA A 45 -29.76 5.83 -6.27
C ALA A 45 -30.23 4.40 -5.86
N ILE A 46 -31.56 4.16 -5.83
CA ILE A 46 -32.14 2.84 -5.52
C ILE A 46 -31.80 1.80 -6.62
N SER A 47 -31.62 2.23 -7.86
CA SER A 47 -31.30 1.32 -8.96
C SER A 47 -29.91 0.71 -8.83
N ILE A 48 -28.95 1.34 -8.13
CA ILE A 48 -27.57 0.88 -8.00
C ILE A 48 -27.47 -0.48 -7.29
N PRO A 49 -28.03 -0.67 -6.07
CA PRO A 49 -28.02 -1.98 -5.44
C PRO A 49 -28.76 -3.06 -6.25
N ILE A 50 -29.82 -2.70 -6.95
CA ILE A 50 -30.57 -3.64 -7.82
C ILE A 50 -29.70 -4.08 -9.00
N PHE A 51 -28.99 -3.14 -9.64
CA PHE A 51 -28.05 -3.40 -10.72
C PHE A 51 -26.92 -4.34 -10.26
N ILE A 52 -26.28 -4.05 -9.12
CA ILE A 52 -25.21 -4.85 -8.56
C ILE A 52 -25.72 -6.26 -8.19
N CYS A 53 -26.89 -6.36 -7.57
CA CYS A 53 -27.49 -7.65 -7.24
C CYS A 53 -27.78 -8.49 -8.50
N ALA A 54 -28.31 -7.89 -9.55
CA ALA A 54 -28.57 -8.57 -10.82
C ALA A 54 -27.25 -9.02 -11.48
N ALA A 55 -26.22 -8.20 -11.49
CA ALA A 55 -24.89 -8.55 -12.02
C ALA A 55 -24.24 -9.68 -11.22
N LEU A 56 -24.26 -9.62 -9.89
CA LEU A 56 -23.73 -10.67 -9.02
C LEU A 56 -24.55 -11.97 -9.15
N ASN A 57 -25.87 -11.88 -9.33
CA ASN A 57 -26.69 -13.08 -9.57
C ASN A 57 -26.29 -13.79 -10.87
N ILE A 58 -25.93 -13.07 -11.93
CA ILE A 58 -25.39 -13.67 -13.15
C ILE A 58 -24.09 -14.41 -12.83
N ILE A 59 -23.16 -13.76 -12.16
CA ILE A 59 -21.85 -14.33 -11.79
C ILE A 59 -22.03 -15.60 -10.96
N PHE A 60 -22.82 -15.54 -9.87
CA PHE A 60 -23.04 -16.71 -9.02
C PHE A 60 -23.83 -17.80 -9.72
N THR A 61 -24.76 -17.48 -10.62
CA THR A 61 -25.47 -18.47 -11.45
C THR A 61 -24.50 -19.23 -12.34
N LEU A 62 -23.48 -18.60 -12.89
CA LEU A 62 -22.45 -19.25 -13.70
C LEU A 62 -21.50 -20.10 -12.85
N LEU A 63 -21.12 -19.63 -11.67
CA LEU A 63 -20.11 -20.27 -10.80
C LEU A 63 -20.66 -21.45 -9.97
N ILE A 64 -21.94 -21.43 -9.59
CA ILE A 64 -22.51 -22.41 -8.66
C ILE A 64 -22.93 -23.68 -9.40
N TRP A 65 -22.19 -24.77 -9.17
CA TRP A 65 -22.44 -26.11 -9.69
C TRP A 65 -22.41 -27.15 -8.56
N PRO A 66 -22.98 -28.35 -8.75
CA PRO A 66 -22.94 -29.44 -7.76
C PRO A 66 -21.53 -29.70 -7.28
N LYS A 67 -21.34 -29.84 -5.97
CA LYS A 67 -20.07 -30.04 -5.24
C LYS A 67 -19.17 -28.82 -5.19
N ILE A 68 -18.99 -28.06 -6.30
CA ILE A 68 -18.10 -26.87 -6.37
C ILE A 68 -18.57 -25.79 -5.41
N TYR A 69 -19.87 -25.52 -5.32
CA TYR A 69 -20.39 -24.43 -4.48
C TYR A 69 -20.04 -24.57 -3.00
N ARG A 70 -19.87 -25.81 -2.50
CA ARG A 70 -19.54 -26.06 -1.08
C ARG A 70 -18.14 -25.61 -0.68
N VAL A 71 -17.24 -25.51 -1.64
CA VAL A 71 -15.88 -25.00 -1.43
C VAL A 71 -15.78 -23.54 -1.88
N LEU A 72 -16.32 -23.23 -3.06
CA LEU A 72 -16.20 -21.92 -3.68
C LEU A 72 -16.87 -20.82 -2.84
N ILE A 73 -18.11 -21.05 -2.38
CA ILE A 73 -18.90 -20.02 -1.69
C ILE A 73 -18.29 -19.62 -0.35
N PRO A 74 -17.93 -20.54 0.58
CA PRO A 74 -17.29 -20.14 1.82
C PRO A 74 -15.95 -19.43 1.58
N VAL A 75 -15.16 -19.83 0.60
CA VAL A 75 -13.91 -19.16 0.25
C VAL A 75 -14.18 -17.72 -0.20
N LEU A 76 -15.14 -17.51 -1.13
CA LEU A 76 -15.50 -16.17 -1.58
C LEU A 76 -16.05 -15.30 -0.44
N ILE A 77 -16.86 -15.86 0.45
CA ILE A 77 -17.41 -15.11 1.61
C ILE A 77 -16.28 -14.68 2.55
N ILE A 78 -15.33 -15.57 2.88
CA ILE A 78 -14.23 -15.28 3.80
C ILE A 78 -13.29 -14.24 3.17
N LEU A 79 -12.88 -14.42 1.91
CA LEU A 79 -12.02 -13.47 1.23
C LEU A 79 -12.69 -12.10 1.07
N SER A 80 -13.99 -12.08 0.75
CA SER A 80 -14.73 -10.81 0.68
C SER A 80 -14.88 -10.14 2.04
N ALA A 81 -15.03 -10.91 3.13
CA ALA A 81 -15.10 -10.33 4.48
C ALA A 81 -13.77 -9.67 4.88
N LEU A 82 -12.62 -10.28 4.54
CA LEU A 82 -11.30 -9.69 4.73
C LEU A 82 -11.12 -8.43 3.88
N ALA A 83 -11.46 -8.51 2.59
CA ALA A 83 -11.41 -7.36 1.69
C ALA A 83 -12.31 -6.22 2.16
N THR A 84 -13.53 -6.53 2.59
CA THR A 84 -14.48 -5.54 3.12
C THR A 84 -13.96 -4.89 4.39
N TYR A 85 -13.30 -5.65 5.28
CA TYR A 85 -12.66 -5.09 6.47
C TYR A 85 -11.57 -4.09 6.09
N GLY A 86 -10.67 -4.46 5.20
CA GLY A 86 -9.62 -3.56 4.71
C GLY A 86 -10.19 -2.29 4.07
N MET A 87 -11.19 -2.44 3.19
CA MET A 87 -11.86 -1.30 2.57
C MET A 87 -12.59 -0.41 3.59
N TYR A 88 -13.25 -1.01 4.58
CA TYR A 88 -14.08 -0.28 5.56
C TYR A 88 -13.24 0.38 6.65
N SER A 89 -12.20 -0.29 7.15
CA SER A 89 -11.40 0.16 8.30
C SER A 89 -10.19 0.99 7.89
N TYR A 90 -9.56 0.66 6.77
CA TYR A 90 -8.32 1.30 6.31
C TYR A 90 -8.45 2.08 5.00
N GLY A 91 -9.64 2.11 4.39
CA GLY A 91 -9.87 2.87 3.17
C GLY A 91 -9.13 2.38 1.93
N VAL A 92 -8.62 1.16 1.94
CA VAL A 92 -7.88 0.61 0.82
C VAL A 92 -8.81 0.19 -0.33
N PHE A 93 -8.29 0.21 -1.55
CA PHE A 93 -9.01 -0.25 -2.74
C PHE A 93 -8.36 -1.54 -3.25
N PHE A 94 -9.18 -2.58 -3.46
CA PHE A 94 -8.66 -3.86 -3.96
C PHE A 94 -8.47 -3.81 -5.48
N ASP A 95 -7.48 -3.04 -5.90
CA ASP A 95 -6.98 -2.97 -7.27
C ASP A 95 -5.72 -3.83 -7.47
N TYR A 96 -5.08 -3.70 -8.63
CA TYR A 96 -3.83 -4.42 -8.94
C TYR A 96 -2.71 -4.07 -7.95
N GLY A 97 -2.57 -2.78 -7.58
CA GLY A 97 -1.54 -2.33 -6.65
C GLY A 97 -1.70 -2.95 -5.26
N MET A 98 -2.93 -3.03 -4.75
CA MET A 98 -3.21 -3.68 -3.46
C MET A 98 -2.88 -5.18 -3.49
N ILE A 99 -3.16 -5.88 -4.60
CA ILE A 99 -2.79 -7.30 -4.73
C ILE A 99 -1.27 -7.47 -4.77
N VAL A 100 -0.54 -6.59 -5.45
CA VAL A 100 0.94 -6.58 -5.41
C VAL A 100 1.42 -6.40 -3.97
N ASN A 101 0.91 -5.40 -3.25
CA ASN A 101 1.26 -5.18 -1.84
C ASN A 101 1.01 -6.42 -0.97
N ILE A 102 -0.15 -7.08 -1.10
CA ILE A 102 -0.47 -8.29 -0.33
C ILE A 102 0.56 -9.41 -0.57
N PHE A 103 1.03 -9.58 -1.81
CA PHE A 103 2.01 -10.63 -2.13
C PHE A 103 3.45 -10.22 -1.79
N GLU A 104 3.75 -8.94 -1.68
CA GLU A 104 5.07 -8.41 -1.34
C GLU A 104 5.21 -8.02 0.15
N THR A 105 4.11 -8.06 0.92
CA THR A 105 4.07 -7.81 2.36
C THR A 105 4.79 -8.91 3.14
N ASN A 106 5.63 -8.53 4.08
CA ASN A 106 6.28 -9.45 5.02
C ASN A 106 5.36 -9.83 6.20
N THR A 107 5.79 -10.82 6.99
CA THR A 107 4.98 -11.33 8.11
C THR A 107 4.79 -10.29 9.23
N GLY A 108 5.80 -9.44 9.50
CA GLY A 108 5.72 -8.39 10.51
C GLY A 108 4.66 -7.34 10.13
N GLU A 109 4.68 -6.89 8.88
CA GLU A 109 3.68 -5.97 8.35
C GLU A 109 2.28 -6.59 8.34
N ALA A 110 2.14 -7.84 7.87
CA ALA A 110 0.85 -8.54 7.85
C ALA A 110 0.24 -8.69 9.25
N THR A 111 1.06 -8.95 10.28
CA THR A 111 0.59 -9.10 11.66
C THR A 111 0.16 -7.78 12.28
N SER A 112 0.70 -6.64 11.86
CA SER A 112 0.30 -5.31 12.34
C SER A 112 -1.18 -4.96 12.06
N TYR A 113 -1.79 -5.61 11.04
CA TYR A 113 -3.22 -5.46 10.73
C TYR A 113 -4.13 -6.39 11.54
N LEU A 114 -3.58 -7.28 12.38
CA LEU A 114 -4.38 -8.18 13.21
C LEU A 114 -4.91 -7.43 14.44
N SER A 115 -6.23 -7.31 14.52
CA SER A 115 -6.90 -6.68 15.65
C SER A 115 -8.08 -7.51 16.14
N LEU A 116 -8.52 -7.28 17.38
CA LEU A 116 -9.72 -7.91 17.90
C LEU A 116 -10.95 -7.52 17.07
N GLY A 117 -11.03 -6.27 16.64
CA GLY A 117 -12.09 -5.76 15.77
C GLY A 117 -12.15 -6.53 14.44
N GLY A 118 -10.99 -6.73 13.79
CA GLY A 118 -10.88 -7.53 12.57
C GLY A 118 -11.28 -8.99 12.76
N GLY A 119 -10.90 -9.59 13.90
CA GLY A 119 -11.31 -10.95 14.26
C GLY A 119 -12.82 -11.10 14.44
N LEU A 120 -13.47 -10.18 15.16
CA LEU A 120 -14.92 -10.15 15.34
C LEU A 120 -15.67 -9.90 14.01
N TRP A 121 -15.12 -9.02 13.19
CA TRP A 121 -15.66 -8.76 11.84
C TRP A 121 -15.61 -10.02 10.98
N LEU A 122 -14.45 -10.68 10.89
CA LEU A 122 -14.29 -11.92 10.14
C LEU A 122 -15.24 -13.02 10.63
N LEU A 123 -15.44 -13.12 11.95
CA LEU A 123 -16.40 -14.06 12.53
C LEU A 123 -17.83 -13.74 12.08
N ALA A 124 -18.26 -12.47 12.20
CA ALA A 124 -19.64 -12.04 12.00
C ALA A 124 -20.08 -12.07 10.52
N ILE A 125 -19.27 -11.55 9.61
CA ILE A 125 -19.61 -11.43 8.19
C ILE A 125 -18.84 -12.41 7.28
N GLY A 126 -17.83 -13.11 7.80
CA GLY A 126 -17.09 -14.16 7.10
C GLY A 126 -17.51 -15.56 7.52
N LEU A 127 -17.04 -16.00 8.68
CA LEU A 127 -17.15 -17.42 9.10
C LEU A 127 -18.59 -17.88 9.35
N ILE A 128 -19.39 -17.10 10.09
CA ILE A 128 -20.79 -17.45 10.37
C ILE A 128 -21.60 -17.56 9.08
N PRO A 129 -21.62 -16.55 8.18
CA PRO A 129 -22.30 -16.68 6.91
C PRO A 129 -21.78 -17.81 6.02
N ALA A 130 -20.46 -18.05 5.98
CA ALA A 130 -19.86 -19.15 5.24
C ALA A 130 -20.41 -20.50 5.70
N ILE A 131 -20.51 -20.72 7.01
CA ILE A 131 -21.10 -21.94 7.59
C ILE A 131 -22.59 -22.03 7.24
N ILE A 132 -23.36 -20.94 7.35
CA ILE A 132 -24.79 -20.91 7.03
C ILE A 132 -25.01 -21.32 5.57
N PHE A 133 -24.37 -20.61 4.61
CA PHE A 133 -24.53 -20.88 3.18
C PHE A 133 -24.05 -22.28 2.77
N THR A 134 -22.96 -22.78 3.38
CA THR A 134 -22.45 -24.13 3.10
C THR A 134 -23.39 -25.22 3.64
N SER A 135 -24.05 -24.97 4.77
CA SER A 135 -25.00 -25.93 5.38
C SER A 135 -26.34 -26.03 4.64
N MET A 136 -26.66 -25.05 3.79
CA MET A 136 -27.88 -25.04 3.00
C MET A 136 -27.87 -26.19 1.98
N LYS A 137 -28.96 -26.95 1.94
CA LYS A 137 -29.15 -28.05 0.97
C LYS A 137 -29.71 -27.53 -0.33
N VAL A 138 -28.83 -27.39 -1.33
CA VAL A 138 -29.24 -26.98 -2.69
C VAL A 138 -29.66 -28.18 -3.50
N GLN A 139 -30.83 -28.10 -4.14
CA GLN A 139 -31.32 -29.08 -5.09
C GLN A 139 -30.96 -28.67 -6.52
N PHE A 140 -30.18 -29.49 -7.17
CA PHE A 140 -29.89 -29.34 -8.59
C PHE A 140 -30.82 -30.27 -9.41
N LYS A 141 -31.32 -29.74 -10.50
CA LYS A 141 -32.12 -30.51 -11.49
C LYS A 141 -31.19 -31.36 -12.38
N PRO A 142 -31.73 -32.31 -13.18
CA PRO A 142 -30.95 -32.89 -14.26
C PRO A 142 -30.34 -31.86 -15.18
N PHE A 143 -29.16 -32.12 -15.73
CA PHE A 143 -28.27 -31.15 -16.40
C PHE A 143 -29.00 -30.14 -17.33
N PHE A 144 -29.78 -30.66 -18.30
CA PHE A 144 -30.49 -29.79 -19.25
C PHE A 144 -31.56 -28.89 -18.58
N LYS A 145 -32.29 -29.43 -17.61
CA LYS A 145 -33.29 -28.64 -16.84
C LYS A 145 -32.64 -27.64 -15.94
N GLU A 146 -31.45 -27.97 -15.42
CA GLU A 146 -30.64 -27.04 -14.61
C GLU A 146 -30.10 -25.92 -15.47
N LEU A 147 -29.54 -26.26 -16.65
CA LEU A 147 -29.04 -25.27 -17.61
C LEU A 147 -30.15 -24.30 -18.04
N LEU A 148 -31.33 -24.79 -18.38
CA LEU A 148 -32.48 -23.96 -18.75
C LEU A 148 -32.93 -23.05 -17.59
N SER A 149 -32.91 -23.57 -16.35
CA SER A 149 -33.23 -22.79 -15.15
C SER A 149 -32.24 -21.68 -14.91
N LYS A 150 -30.93 -21.92 -15.10
CA LYS A 150 -29.86 -20.95 -15.04
C LYS A 150 -29.96 -19.89 -16.12
N LEU A 151 -30.19 -20.31 -17.36
CA LEU A 151 -30.41 -19.39 -18.49
C LEU A 151 -31.60 -18.45 -18.21
N GLY A 152 -32.72 -19.01 -17.69
CA GLY A 152 -33.86 -18.18 -17.26
C GLY A 152 -33.48 -17.14 -16.20
N SER A 153 -32.70 -17.53 -15.18
CA SER A 153 -32.21 -16.60 -14.16
C SER A 153 -31.31 -15.48 -14.74
N ILE A 154 -30.42 -15.85 -15.66
CA ILE A 154 -29.53 -14.91 -16.36
C ILE A 154 -30.34 -13.93 -17.22
N VAL A 155 -31.30 -14.44 -18.00
CA VAL A 155 -32.17 -13.60 -18.85
C VAL A 155 -32.95 -12.60 -18.00
N VAL A 156 -33.53 -13.01 -16.87
CA VAL A 156 -34.22 -12.10 -15.96
C VAL A 156 -33.28 -11.04 -15.43
N SER A 157 -32.07 -11.42 -15.00
CA SER A 157 -31.07 -10.45 -14.52
C SER A 157 -30.64 -9.47 -15.62
N LEU A 158 -30.43 -9.95 -16.84
CA LEU A 158 -30.10 -9.09 -17.99
C LEU A 158 -31.25 -8.14 -18.36
N LEU A 159 -32.49 -8.58 -18.27
CA LEU A 159 -33.65 -7.69 -18.44
C LEU A 159 -33.71 -6.58 -17.40
N VAL A 160 -33.45 -6.92 -16.12
CA VAL A 160 -33.38 -5.91 -15.05
C VAL A 160 -32.26 -4.90 -15.34
N ILE A 161 -31.06 -5.36 -15.68
CA ILE A 161 -29.91 -4.51 -16.04
C ILE A 161 -30.27 -3.64 -17.26
N GLY A 162 -30.88 -4.22 -18.30
CA GLY A 162 -31.28 -3.52 -19.53
C GLY A 162 -32.31 -2.41 -19.27
N LEU A 163 -33.30 -2.68 -18.42
CA LEU A 163 -34.30 -1.67 -18.03
C LEU A 163 -33.66 -0.51 -17.25
N ILE A 164 -32.76 -0.82 -16.32
CA ILE A 164 -32.02 0.22 -15.58
C ILE A 164 -31.14 1.02 -16.54
N ALA A 165 -30.41 0.35 -17.42
CA ALA A 165 -29.57 1.03 -18.40
C ALA A 165 -30.38 1.91 -19.36
N ALA A 166 -31.54 1.47 -19.82
CA ALA A 166 -32.41 2.27 -20.67
C ALA A 166 -32.89 3.57 -19.99
N GLY A 167 -33.12 3.52 -18.66
CA GLY A 167 -33.55 4.69 -17.90
C GLY A 167 -32.43 5.64 -17.47
N TYR A 168 -31.26 5.09 -17.11
CA TYR A 168 -30.23 5.82 -16.37
C TYR A 168 -28.81 5.67 -16.97
N TYR A 169 -28.66 5.33 -18.26
CA TYR A 169 -27.37 5.13 -18.88
C TYR A 169 -26.40 6.32 -18.67
N LYS A 170 -26.89 7.55 -18.80
CA LYS A 170 -26.08 8.76 -18.67
C LYS A 170 -25.54 8.93 -17.24
N ASP A 171 -26.40 8.66 -16.24
CA ASP A 171 -26.02 8.79 -14.83
C ASP A 171 -25.00 7.72 -14.43
N TYR A 172 -25.18 6.46 -14.88
CA TYR A 172 -24.19 5.39 -14.66
C TYR A 172 -22.87 5.67 -15.38
N ALA A 173 -22.93 6.14 -16.65
CA ALA A 173 -21.72 6.47 -17.40
C ALA A 173 -20.96 7.63 -16.74
N SER A 174 -21.66 8.63 -16.22
CA SER A 174 -21.08 9.75 -15.48
C SER A 174 -20.45 9.26 -14.17
N LEU A 175 -21.21 8.48 -13.37
CA LEU A 175 -20.75 7.95 -12.08
C LEU A 175 -19.45 7.12 -12.26
N VAL A 176 -19.44 6.14 -13.17
CA VAL A 176 -18.30 5.25 -13.38
C VAL A 176 -17.10 5.95 -14.01
N ARG A 177 -17.33 6.99 -14.84
CA ARG A 177 -16.25 7.77 -15.45
C ARG A 177 -15.57 8.70 -14.44
N ASN A 178 -16.37 9.37 -13.61
CA ASN A 178 -15.86 10.33 -12.63
C ASN A 178 -15.34 9.65 -11.36
N HIS A 179 -15.83 8.43 -11.05
CA HIS A 179 -15.52 7.65 -9.86
C HIS A 179 -15.10 6.23 -10.26
N SER A 180 -13.94 6.13 -10.94
CA SER A 180 -13.43 4.86 -11.45
C SER A 180 -13.03 3.87 -10.35
N GLU A 181 -12.78 4.36 -9.14
CA GLU A 181 -12.47 3.63 -7.91
C GLU A 181 -13.63 2.73 -7.43
N ILE A 182 -14.87 3.07 -7.76
CA ILE A 182 -16.05 2.24 -7.41
C ILE A 182 -15.86 0.78 -7.83
N LYS A 183 -15.18 0.53 -8.97
CA LYS A 183 -14.92 -0.84 -9.45
C LYS A 183 -14.04 -1.63 -8.50
N ALA A 184 -13.10 -0.97 -7.81
CA ALA A 184 -12.20 -1.58 -6.85
C ALA A 184 -12.85 -1.83 -5.48
N LEU A 185 -14.12 -1.40 -5.30
CA LEU A 185 -14.91 -1.62 -4.08
C LEU A 185 -15.93 -2.77 -4.22
N ILE A 186 -16.19 -3.29 -5.43
CA ILE A 186 -17.25 -4.29 -5.67
C ILE A 186 -16.74 -5.70 -5.42
N ASN A 187 -17.05 -6.28 -4.27
CA ASN A 187 -16.80 -7.68 -3.96
C ASN A 187 -17.78 -8.64 -4.69
N PRO A 188 -17.29 -9.79 -5.15
CA PRO A 188 -15.93 -10.31 -5.13
C PRO A 188 -15.14 -9.96 -6.40
N THR A 189 -15.66 -9.15 -7.30
CA THR A 189 -15.09 -8.89 -8.62
C THR A 189 -13.80 -8.06 -8.58
N ASN A 190 -13.65 -7.21 -7.56
CA ASN A 190 -12.46 -6.38 -7.35
C ASN A 190 -11.19 -7.24 -7.19
N TYR A 191 -11.07 -7.97 -6.08
CA TYR A 191 -9.86 -8.77 -5.81
C TYR A 191 -9.70 -9.93 -6.81
N LEU A 192 -10.79 -10.52 -7.34
CA LEU A 192 -10.68 -11.57 -8.36
C LEU A 192 -10.09 -11.05 -9.66
N SER A 193 -10.55 -9.87 -10.14
CA SER A 193 -10.01 -9.25 -11.35
C SER A 193 -8.57 -8.76 -11.15
N ALA A 194 -8.28 -8.21 -9.98
CA ALA A 194 -6.95 -7.74 -9.63
C ALA A 194 -5.95 -8.91 -9.50
N THR A 195 -6.33 -10.01 -8.84
CA THR A 195 -5.51 -11.23 -8.75
C THR A 195 -5.30 -11.88 -10.12
N TYR A 196 -6.33 -11.90 -10.99
CA TYR A 196 -6.17 -12.39 -12.35
C TYR A 196 -5.15 -11.56 -13.15
N ARG A 197 -5.22 -10.25 -13.05
CA ARG A 197 -4.24 -9.34 -13.67
C ARG A 197 -2.83 -9.57 -13.12
N TYR A 198 -2.71 -9.70 -11.80
CA TYR A 198 -1.43 -10.01 -11.15
C TYR A 198 -0.85 -11.33 -11.69
N ALA A 199 -1.64 -12.39 -11.74
CA ALA A 199 -1.21 -13.68 -12.27
C ALA A 199 -0.80 -13.60 -13.75
N GLN A 200 -1.51 -12.82 -14.58
CA GLN A 200 -1.12 -12.57 -15.96
C GLN A 200 0.24 -11.84 -16.05
N TYR A 201 0.45 -10.81 -15.22
CA TYR A 201 1.71 -10.10 -15.20
C TYR A 201 2.86 -11.02 -14.78
N GLN A 202 2.68 -11.82 -13.72
CA GLN A 202 3.68 -12.79 -13.28
C GLN A 202 4.04 -13.83 -14.38
N LEU A 203 3.06 -14.31 -15.14
CA LEU A 203 3.30 -15.25 -16.25
C LEU A 203 4.06 -14.61 -17.43
N ILE A 204 3.86 -13.31 -17.67
CA ILE A 204 4.60 -12.55 -18.68
C ILE A 204 6.01 -12.27 -18.15
N GLU A 205 6.10 -11.79 -16.93
CA GLU A 205 7.32 -11.44 -16.21
C GLU A 205 8.31 -12.62 -16.17
N ALA A 206 7.85 -13.83 -15.82
CA ALA A 206 8.66 -15.03 -15.79
C ALA A 206 9.32 -15.42 -17.12
N LYS A 207 8.92 -14.79 -18.23
CA LYS A 207 9.47 -15.04 -19.58
C LYS A 207 10.35 -13.90 -20.08
N MET A 208 10.42 -12.79 -19.36
CA MET A 208 11.24 -11.65 -19.75
C MET A 208 12.70 -11.91 -19.39
N PRO A 209 13.64 -11.76 -20.36
CA PRO A 209 15.07 -11.85 -20.04
C PRO A 209 15.48 -10.63 -19.22
N PHE A 210 16.33 -10.85 -18.24
CA PHE A 210 16.95 -9.76 -17.49
C PHE A 210 17.99 -9.06 -18.38
N LYS A 211 18.01 -7.73 -18.37
CA LYS A 211 18.91 -6.91 -19.19
C LYS A 211 19.92 -6.20 -18.29
N HIS A 212 21.18 -6.48 -18.51
CA HIS A 212 22.26 -5.71 -17.91
C HIS A 212 22.45 -4.40 -18.68
N ILE A 213 22.44 -3.28 -17.95
CA ILE A 213 22.73 -1.95 -18.49
C ILE A 213 23.83 -1.27 -17.68
N GLY A 214 24.53 -0.30 -18.30
CA GLY A 214 25.61 0.43 -17.63
C GLY A 214 26.79 -0.45 -17.18
N THR A 215 26.99 -1.61 -17.81
CA THR A 215 28.15 -2.48 -17.52
C THR A 215 29.49 -1.87 -17.93
N ASP A 216 29.45 -0.79 -18.71
CA ASP A 216 30.54 0.05 -19.14
C ASP A 216 30.68 1.34 -18.32
N ALA A 217 29.89 1.49 -17.26
CA ALA A 217 29.96 2.64 -16.36
C ALA A 217 31.34 2.72 -15.69
N VAL A 218 31.85 3.93 -15.58
CA VAL A 218 33.17 4.23 -14.98
C VAL A 218 33.00 5.28 -13.90
N ASN A 219 33.61 5.08 -12.76
CA ASN A 219 33.71 6.12 -11.74
C ASN A 219 34.81 7.14 -12.16
N GLU A 220 34.33 8.28 -12.71
CA GLU A 220 35.22 9.33 -13.15
C GLU A 220 36.04 9.95 -11.98
N HIS A 221 35.50 9.98 -10.77
CA HIS A 221 36.21 10.45 -9.59
C HIS A 221 37.39 9.59 -9.26
N ALA A 222 37.24 8.27 -9.28
CA ALA A 222 38.34 7.35 -9.08
C ALA A 222 39.41 7.43 -10.20
N ALA A 223 39.01 7.76 -11.44
CA ALA A 223 39.90 7.92 -12.58
C ALA A 223 40.68 9.25 -12.56
N THR A 224 40.17 10.29 -11.91
CA THR A 224 40.77 11.64 -11.88
C THR A 224 41.54 11.94 -10.60
N THR A 225 41.40 11.13 -9.57
CA THR A 225 42.00 11.37 -8.24
C THR A 225 43.46 10.92 -8.16
N GLU A 226 44.31 11.47 -8.96
CA GLU A 226 45.75 11.43 -8.66
C GLU A 226 46.15 12.30 -7.42
N LYS A 227 45.24 13.07 -6.80
CA LYS A 227 45.69 14.11 -5.85
C LYS A 227 44.88 14.38 -4.55
N THR A 228 43.69 13.86 -4.38
CA THR A 228 42.99 13.99 -3.08
C THR A 228 42.48 12.64 -2.62
N ASN A 229 43.38 11.83 -2.12
CA ASN A 229 43.17 10.42 -1.69
C ASN A 229 41.98 10.14 -0.73
N LYS A 230 40.91 10.94 -0.75
CA LYS A 230 39.74 10.74 0.09
C LYS A 230 38.61 10.15 -0.74
N PRO A 231 38.04 9.00 -0.33
CA PRO A 231 36.85 8.47 -0.96
C PRO A 231 35.63 9.39 -0.70
N ASN A 232 34.65 9.33 -1.58
CA ASN A 232 33.33 9.91 -1.33
C ASN A 232 32.46 8.89 -0.62
N VAL A 233 31.88 9.24 0.52
CA VAL A 233 30.90 8.41 1.23
C VAL A 233 29.57 9.13 1.26
N VAL A 234 28.62 8.58 0.55
CA VAL A 234 27.27 9.14 0.43
C VAL A 234 26.28 8.23 1.13
N VAL A 235 25.49 8.78 2.05
CA VAL A 235 24.40 8.07 2.71
C VAL A 235 23.08 8.61 2.21
N MET A 236 22.30 7.75 1.57
CA MET A 236 20.89 7.99 1.28
C MET A 236 20.05 7.39 2.40
N VAL A 237 19.25 8.19 3.08
CA VAL A 237 18.21 7.67 3.95
C VAL A 237 16.90 7.66 3.16
N LEU A 238 16.41 6.46 2.87
CA LEU A 238 15.14 6.24 2.20
C LEU A 238 14.05 6.19 3.26
N GLY A 239 13.20 7.22 3.29
CA GLY A 239 12.08 7.34 4.21
C GLY A 239 10.86 6.57 3.72
N GLU A 240 10.02 6.13 4.65
CA GLU A 240 8.78 5.42 4.41
C GLU A 240 7.58 6.27 4.84
N ALA A 241 6.57 6.38 3.96
CA ALA A 241 5.26 7.00 4.21
C ALA A 241 5.32 8.43 4.81
N SER A 242 6.39 9.17 4.53
CA SER A 242 6.71 10.43 5.19
C SER A 242 6.35 11.64 4.33
N ARG A 243 5.30 12.34 4.72
CA ARG A 243 4.72 13.42 3.91
C ARG A 243 5.29 14.81 4.27
N SER A 244 5.68 15.56 3.26
CA SER A 244 6.31 16.87 3.36
C SER A 244 5.50 17.89 4.19
N MET A 245 4.18 17.81 4.16
CA MET A 245 3.31 18.76 4.86
C MET A 245 3.36 18.64 6.41
N ASN A 246 3.98 17.60 6.96
CA ASN A 246 4.17 17.43 8.41
C ASN A 246 5.58 17.80 8.88
N TYR A 247 6.41 18.37 8.00
CA TYR A 247 7.75 18.83 8.36
C TYR A 247 7.76 20.33 8.70
N SER A 248 8.22 20.68 9.92
CA SER A 248 8.38 22.08 10.33
C SER A 248 9.35 22.85 9.45
N LEU A 249 10.36 22.18 8.88
CA LEU A 249 11.27 22.74 7.87
C LEU A 249 10.56 23.21 6.60
N ASN A 250 9.40 22.66 6.28
CA ASN A 250 8.57 23.01 5.14
C ASN A 250 7.43 23.99 5.47
N GLY A 251 7.36 24.44 6.72
CA GLY A 251 6.38 25.42 7.18
C GLY A 251 5.18 24.81 7.91
N TYR A 252 5.30 23.55 8.37
CA TYR A 252 4.32 22.97 9.29
C TYR A 252 4.35 23.71 10.63
N ASP A 253 3.18 23.91 11.26
CA ASP A 253 2.99 24.70 12.47
C ASP A 253 3.48 24.01 13.75
N ARG A 254 3.78 22.72 13.70
CA ARG A 254 4.28 21.92 14.82
C ARG A 254 5.78 21.66 14.64
N ASP A 255 6.54 21.70 15.73
CA ASP A 255 7.99 21.46 15.71
C ASP A 255 8.28 19.94 15.60
N THR A 256 8.27 19.45 14.37
CA THR A 256 8.54 18.04 14.03
C THR A 256 9.98 17.79 13.62
N ASN A 257 10.79 18.83 13.40
CA ASN A 257 12.20 18.71 13.00
C ASN A 257 13.15 19.51 13.92
N PRO A 258 13.09 19.33 15.27
CA PRO A 258 13.89 20.13 16.21
C PRO A 258 15.39 19.91 16.08
N GLU A 259 15.82 18.73 15.62
CA GLU A 259 17.25 18.41 15.48
C GLU A 259 17.82 18.89 14.15
N LEU A 260 17.10 18.71 13.04
CA LEU A 260 17.54 19.19 11.73
C LEU A 260 17.51 20.71 11.62
N ALA A 261 16.58 21.37 12.32
CA ALA A 261 16.54 22.86 12.39
C ALA A 261 17.82 23.47 12.97
N LYS A 262 18.58 22.73 13.79
CA LYS A 262 19.87 23.13 14.36
C LYS A 262 21.06 22.87 13.42
N ARG A 263 20.84 22.21 12.31
CA ARG A 263 21.84 21.77 11.34
C ARG A 263 21.64 22.51 10.01
N ASN A 264 22.71 22.74 9.30
CA ASN A 264 22.65 23.45 8.01
C ASN A 264 22.16 22.45 6.93
N VAL A 265 20.85 22.23 6.87
CA VAL A 265 20.21 21.34 5.89
C VAL A 265 19.51 22.15 4.79
N ILE A 266 19.48 21.60 3.58
CA ILE A 266 18.72 22.14 2.45
C ILE A 266 17.42 21.32 2.33
N SER A 267 16.28 21.97 2.52
CA SER A 267 14.97 21.35 2.38
C SER A 267 14.33 21.71 1.04
N PHE A 268 13.92 20.71 0.27
CA PHE A 268 13.27 20.85 -1.02
C PHE A 268 11.74 20.73 -0.85
N LYS A 269 11.00 21.75 -1.24
CA LYS A 269 9.56 21.87 -0.94
C LYS A 269 8.62 21.35 -2.04
N ASP A 270 9.13 21.01 -3.21
CA ASP A 270 8.34 20.55 -4.36
C ASP A 270 8.93 19.27 -4.96
N VAL A 271 8.96 18.21 -4.14
CA VAL A 271 9.35 16.87 -4.57
C VAL A 271 8.13 15.97 -4.57
N LYS A 272 7.97 15.15 -5.61
CA LYS A 272 6.81 14.26 -5.78
C LYS A 272 7.28 12.83 -5.96
N SER A 273 6.69 11.91 -5.21
CA SER A 273 6.95 10.48 -5.35
C SER A 273 6.48 9.92 -6.70
N CYS A 274 7.04 8.80 -7.09
CA CYS A 274 6.60 8.05 -8.26
C CYS A 274 5.20 7.44 -8.09
N GLY A 275 4.90 6.99 -6.89
CA GLY A 275 3.66 6.31 -6.54
C GLY A 275 3.22 6.62 -5.11
N THR A 276 2.19 5.93 -4.66
CA THR A 276 1.61 6.05 -3.32
C THR A 276 1.77 4.75 -2.51
N ALA A 277 2.73 3.92 -2.88
CA ALA A 277 3.08 2.67 -2.21
C ALA A 277 4.54 2.34 -2.49
N THR A 278 5.22 1.75 -1.52
CA THR A 278 6.63 1.34 -1.57
C THR A 278 6.93 0.46 -2.77
N ALA A 279 6.07 -0.55 -3.05
CA ALA A 279 6.20 -1.45 -4.20
C ALA A 279 6.17 -0.75 -5.58
N ALA A 280 5.62 0.46 -5.66
CA ALA A 280 5.62 1.27 -6.88
C ALA A 280 6.74 2.31 -6.88
N SER A 281 6.97 2.95 -5.74
CA SER A 281 7.86 4.11 -5.65
C SER A 281 9.34 3.72 -5.59
N VAL A 282 9.70 2.75 -4.75
CA VAL A 282 11.10 2.33 -4.59
C VAL A 282 11.72 1.82 -5.89
N PRO A 283 11.11 0.88 -6.63
CA PRO A 283 11.67 0.47 -7.93
C PRO A 283 11.76 1.61 -8.96
N CYS A 284 10.86 2.59 -8.87
CA CYS A 284 10.91 3.76 -9.73
C CYS A 284 12.07 4.70 -9.38
N MET A 285 12.31 4.95 -8.08
CA MET A 285 13.37 5.83 -7.60
C MET A 285 14.76 5.33 -8.00
N PHE A 286 14.95 4.01 -8.03
CA PHE A 286 16.21 3.37 -8.37
C PHE A 286 16.29 2.91 -9.83
N SER A 287 15.29 3.23 -10.68
CA SER A 287 15.35 2.95 -12.12
C SER A 287 16.09 4.04 -12.88
N ASP A 288 16.50 3.74 -14.11
CA ASP A 288 17.04 4.70 -15.09
C ASP A 288 15.95 5.53 -15.79
N MET A 289 14.68 5.31 -15.44
CA MET A 289 13.53 5.93 -16.10
C MET A 289 13.03 7.15 -15.30
N THR A 290 12.51 8.14 -16.03
CA THR A 290 11.76 9.23 -15.40
C THR A 290 10.35 8.76 -15.01
N LYS A 291 9.73 9.40 -14.00
CA LYS A 291 8.34 9.13 -13.60
C LYS A 291 7.37 9.08 -14.80
N ALA A 292 7.55 9.95 -15.79
CA ALA A 292 6.67 10.03 -16.96
C ALA A 292 6.78 8.81 -17.90
N ASN A 293 7.94 8.15 -17.90
CA ASN A 293 8.24 7.02 -18.79
C ASN A 293 8.44 5.71 -18.00
N TYR A 294 8.13 5.72 -16.69
CA TYR A 294 8.34 4.57 -15.83
C TYR A 294 7.47 3.39 -16.25
N ASN A 295 8.13 2.25 -16.45
CA ASN A 295 7.48 0.97 -16.72
C ASN A 295 7.94 -0.05 -15.68
N PRO A 296 7.05 -0.51 -14.77
CA PRO A 296 7.43 -1.43 -13.69
C PRO A 296 8.02 -2.76 -14.18
N MET A 297 7.52 -3.30 -15.30
CA MET A 297 8.04 -4.54 -15.85
C MET A 297 9.47 -4.38 -16.36
N THR A 298 9.76 -3.28 -17.05
CA THR A 298 11.11 -2.98 -17.51
C THR A 298 12.05 -2.76 -16.33
N ALA A 299 11.64 -1.98 -15.33
CA ALA A 299 12.44 -1.70 -14.13
C ALA A 299 12.83 -2.98 -13.37
N ARG A 300 11.93 -3.95 -13.27
CA ARG A 300 12.21 -5.24 -12.61
C ARG A 300 13.08 -6.18 -13.42
N HIS A 301 13.25 -5.94 -14.74
CA HIS A 301 13.99 -6.82 -15.64
C HIS A 301 15.25 -6.18 -16.22
N GLN A 302 15.73 -5.13 -15.59
CA GLN A 302 17.03 -4.54 -15.95
C GLN A 302 17.75 -4.03 -14.70
N ASP A 303 19.06 -3.78 -14.84
CA ASP A 303 19.86 -3.15 -13.79
C ASP A 303 19.29 -1.77 -13.42
N GLY A 304 19.25 -1.47 -12.12
CA GLY A 304 18.91 -0.18 -11.58
C GLY A 304 20.14 0.70 -11.32
N VAL A 305 19.91 1.87 -10.76
CA VAL A 305 20.98 2.84 -10.44
C VAL A 305 22.04 2.24 -9.52
N LEU A 306 21.63 1.46 -8.51
CA LEU A 306 22.57 0.84 -7.57
C LEU A 306 23.45 -0.23 -8.24
N ASP A 307 22.89 -0.99 -9.19
CA ASP A 307 23.65 -1.96 -9.99
C ASP A 307 24.70 -1.24 -10.86
N VAL A 308 24.30 -0.15 -11.52
CA VAL A 308 25.21 0.66 -12.35
C VAL A 308 26.32 1.31 -11.51
N MET A 309 26.01 1.79 -10.31
CA MET A 309 27.02 2.28 -9.36
C MET A 309 28.02 1.14 -9.00
N HIS A 310 27.50 -0.06 -8.74
CA HIS A 310 28.34 -1.23 -8.46
C HIS A 310 29.21 -1.61 -9.67
N HIS A 311 28.69 -1.58 -10.90
CA HIS A 311 29.45 -1.78 -12.13
C HIS A 311 30.59 -0.76 -12.29
N ALA A 312 30.35 0.49 -11.88
CA ALA A 312 31.36 1.56 -11.89
C ALA A 312 32.44 1.40 -10.80
N GLY A 313 32.39 0.36 -9.96
CA GLY A 313 33.34 0.12 -8.88
C GLY A 313 33.05 0.90 -7.59
N ILE A 314 31.87 1.43 -7.41
CA ILE A 314 31.43 2.04 -6.14
C ILE A 314 31.02 0.91 -5.19
N ASP A 315 31.44 0.96 -3.93
CA ASP A 315 30.94 0.04 -2.89
C ASP A 315 29.52 0.43 -2.50
N VAL A 316 28.54 -0.45 -2.78
CA VAL A 316 27.13 -0.17 -2.53
C VAL A 316 26.61 -1.09 -1.43
N LEU A 317 26.01 -0.49 -0.39
CA LEU A 317 25.39 -1.22 0.72
C LEU A 317 23.95 -0.76 0.92
N TRP A 318 23.03 -1.73 1.00
CA TRP A 318 21.64 -1.49 1.45
C TRP A 318 21.44 -2.08 2.85
N LYS A 319 20.96 -1.26 3.79
CA LYS A 319 20.51 -1.71 5.12
C LYS A 319 19.00 -1.49 5.21
N ASP A 320 18.27 -2.55 5.48
CA ASP A 320 16.81 -2.58 5.40
C ASP A 320 16.16 -2.76 6.78
N ASN A 321 15.22 -1.90 7.11
CA ASN A 321 14.33 -2.04 8.28
C ASN A 321 12.85 -1.99 7.89
N ASP A 322 12.50 -1.96 6.60
CA ASP A 322 11.13 -1.84 6.08
C ASP A 322 10.61 -3.09 5.37
N GLY A 323 11.30 -4.21 5.48
CA GLY A 323 10.84 -5.50 4.93
C GLY A 323 11.13 -5.67 3.43
N GLY A 324 12.28 -5.21 2.99
CA GLY A 324 12.86 -5.49 1.69
C GLY A 324 12.89 -4.32 0.72
N CYS A 325 13.80 -4.42 -0.25
CA CYS A 325 14.12 -3.35 -1.19
C CYS A 325 13.29 -3.37 -2.49
N LYS A 326 12.26 -4.18 -2.58
CA LYS A 326 11.37 -4.32 -3.75
C LYS A 326 12.14 -4.53 -5.08
N GLY A 327 13.25 -5.28 -5.02
CA GLY A 327 14.11 -5.60 -6.16
C GLY A 327 15.28 -4.64 -6.41
N ALA A 328 15.31 -3.47 -5.75
CA ALA A 328 16.35 -2.47 -5.97
C ALA A 328 17.75 -2.89 -5.45
N CYS A 329 17.82 -3.82 -4.48
CA CYS A 329 19.09 -4.26 -3.87
C CYS A 329 19.46 -5.73 -4.16
N ASP A 330 18.71 -6.44 -4.99
CA ASP A 330 18.86 -7.89 -5.18
C ASP A 330 20.26 -8.32 -5.65
N ARG A 331 20.98 -7.41 -6.31
CA ARG A 331 22.29 -7.69 -6.95
C ARG A 331 23.45 -6.94 -6.31
N ILE A 332 23.20 -6.27 -5.19
CA ILE A 332 24.20 -5.56 -4.39
C ILE A 332 24.25 -6.13 -2.96
N LYS A 333 25.24 -5.70 -2.18
CA LYS A 333 25.33 -6.07 -0.77
C LYS A 333 24.16 -5.46 0.00
N HIS A 334 23.38 -6.30 0.68
CA HIS A 334 22.27 -5.85 1.52
C HIS A 334 22.24 -6.61 2.86
N VAL A 335 21.68 -5.95 3.87
CA VAL A 335 21.54 -6.47 5.23
C VAL A 335 20.16 -6.12 5.75
N GLU A 336 19.37 -7.12 6.10
CA GLU A 336 18.10 -6.92 6.80
C GLU A 336 18.36 -6.74 8.29
N MET A 337 17.75 -5.72 8.87
CA MET A 337 17.82 -5.45 10.30
C MET A 337 16.83 -6.36 11.06
N SER A 338 17.26 -6.92 12.16
CA SER A 338 16.48 -7.85 12.97
C SER A 338 16.91 -7.85 14.43
N ALA A 339 16.10 -8.48 15.27
CA ALA A 339 16.41 -8.67 16.69
C ALA A 339 17.70 -9.47 16.95
N GLU A 340 18.23 -10.19 15.96
CA GLU A 340 19.53 -10.86 16.06
C GLU A 340 20.70 -9.86 16.12
N ILE A 341 20.54 -8.68 15.52
CA ILE A 341 21.55 -7.61 15.51
C ILE A 341 21.52 -6.86 16.84
N ASP A 342 20.33 -6.45 17.30
CA ASP A 342 20.14 -5.81 18.61
C ASP A 342 18.70 -6.01 19.11
N PRO A 343 18.46 -7.00 19.98
CA PRO A 343 17.12 -7.29 20.49
C PRO A 343 16.53 -6.16 21.33
N SER A 344 17.35 -5.24 21.86
CA SER A 344 16.87 -4.11 22.67
C SER A 344 16.18 -3.02 21.84
N LEU A 345 16.39 -3.02 20.54
CA LEU A 345 15.80 -2.08 19.61
C LEU A 345 14.59 -2.67 18.87
N CYS A 346 14.20 -3.91 19.15
CA CYS A 346 13.13 -4.58 18.45
C CYS A 346 12.01 -5.01 19.41
N HIS A 347 10.76 -4.98 18.90
CA HIS A 347 9.55 -5.39 19.60
C HIS A 347 8.50 -5.81 18.58
N ASN A 348 7.60 -6.72 18.91
CA ASN A 348 6.49 -7.16 18.07
C ASN A 348 6.88 -7.45 16.61
N ASP A 349 8.00 -8.15 16.37
CA ASP A 349 8.57 -8.45 15.05
C ASP A 349 8.95 -7.20 14.19
N SER A 350 9.08 -6.04 14.83
CA SER A 350 9.52 -4.79 14.21
C SER A 350 10.67 -4.18 15.02
N CYS A 351 11.54 -3.40 14.37
CA CYS A 351 12.65 -2.73 15.06
C CYS A 351 12.56 -1.21 14.87
N TYR A 352 13.00 -0.46 15.86
CA TYR A 352 13.19 0.99 15.72
C TYR A 352 14.30 1.30 14.72
N ASP A 353 14.16 2.36 13.94
CA ASP A 353 15.12 2.75 12.90
C ASP A 353 16.55 3.02 13.41
N GLN A 354 16.71 3.24 14.71
CA GLN A 354 18.04 3.31 15.33
C GLN A 354 18.90 2.06 15.09
N ILE A 355 18.29 0.92 14.76
CA ILE A 355 19.01 -0.32 14.45
C ILE A 355 19.87 -0.19 13.17
N LEU A 356 19.45 0.65 12.22
CA LEU A 356 20.19 0.94 11.00
C LEU A 356 21.57 1.57 11.27
N LEU A 357 21.70 2.24 12.41
CA LEU A 357 22.95 2.88 12.82
C LEU A 357 23.98 1.91 13.37
N LYS A 358 23.60 0.65 13.66
CA LYS A 358 24.52 -0.38 14.15
C LYS A 358 25.56 -0.72 13.09
N GLY A 359 26.83 -0.57 13.45
CA GLY A 359 27.97 -0.82 12.56
C GLY A 359 28.12 0.22 11.42
N LEU A 360 27.24 1.22 11.32
CA LEU A 360 27.31 2.23 10.26
C LEU A 360 28.58 3.09 10.36
N GLN A 361 28.91 3.60 11.57
CA GLN A 361 30.13 4.39 11.76
C GLN A 361 31.38 3.63 11.32
N GLN A 362 31.52 2.37 11.75
CA GLN A 362 32.67 1.56 11.36
C GLN A 362 32.72 1.34 9.84
N TYR A 363 31.55 1.15 9.17
CA TYR A 363 31.51 0.99 7.72
C TYR A 363 31.97 2.26 6.99
N ILE A 364 31.63 3.43 7.54
CA ILE A 364 32.06 4.74 7.03
C ILE A 364 33.58 4.89 7.25
N ASP A 365 34.07 4.64 8.47
CA ASP A 365 35.48 4.80 8.84
C ASP A 365 36.40 3.86 8.05
N ASP A 366 35.90 2.68 7.67
CA ASP A 366 36.65 1.66 6.90
C ASP A 366 36.62 1.87 5.38
N ALA A 367 35.88 2.89 4.88
CA ALA A 367 35.72 3.13 3.44
C ALA A 367 37.07 3.48 2.76
N LYS A 368 37.46 2.68 1.79
CA LYS A 368 38.71 2.86 1.02
C LYS A 368 38.50 3.31 -0.43
N GLN A 369 37.25 3.30 -0.86
CA GLN A 369 36.81 3.68 -2.21
C GLN A 369 35.47 4.43 -2.07
N ASP A 370 35.04 5.05 -3.16
CA ASP A 370 33.73 5.68 -3.20
C ASP A 370 32.65 4.69 -2.77
N THR A 371 31.81 5.11 -1.84
CA THR A 371 30.84 4.25 -1.14
C THR A 371 29.47 4.91 -1.13
N PHE A 372 28.44 4.15 -1.48
CA PHE A 372 27.05 4.58 -1.44
C PHE A 372 26.24 3.66 -0.51
N ILE A 373 25.64 4.23 0.52
CA ILE A 373 24.91 3.48 1.54
C ILE A 373 23.44 3.93 1.50
N VAL A 374 22.53 2.97 1.36
CA VAL A 374 21.10 3.19 1.52
C VAL A 374 20.66 2.68 2.91
N LEU A 375 20.03 3.55 3.68
CA LEU A 375 19.37 3.21 4.94
C LEU A 375 17.86 3.29 4.72
N HIS A 376 17.20 2.15 4.57
CA HIS A 376 15.76 2.06 4.36
C HIS A 376 15.06 1.98 5.70
N VAL A 377 14.44 3.08 6.12
CA VAL A 377 13.77 3.20 7.42
C VAL A 377 12.33 2.71 7.33
N ILE A 378 11.81 2.13 8.43
CA ILE A 378 10.38 1.84 8.56
C ILE A 378 9.55 3.12 8.76
N GLY A 379 10.19 4.19 9.19
CA GLY A 379 9.69 5.56 9.21
C GLY A 379 8.29 5.72 9.79
N SER A 380 7.36 6.19 8.94
CA SER A 380 5.96 6.45 9.32
C SER A 380 5.00 5.38 8.82
N HIS A 381 5.45 4.13 8.64
CA HIS A 381 4.62 3.04 8.13
C HIS A 381 3.43 2.74 9.05
N GLY A 382 2.21 2.90 8.54
CA GLY A 382 0.97 2.59 9.26
C GLY A 382 0.58 1.09 9.24
N PRO A 383 -0.50 0.72 9.94
CA PRO A 383 -1.35 1.56 10.82
C PRO A 383 -0.81 1.73 12.25
N THR A 384 0.24 1.00 12.65
CA THR A 384 0.80 0.99 14.01
C THR A 384 1.86 2.09 14.18
N TYR A 385 1.47 3.36 13.99
CA TYR A 385 2.39 4.48 14.11
C TYR A 385 3.03 4.59 15.50
N ASP A 386 2.34 4.17 16.56
CA ASP A 386 2.80 4.15 17.95
C ASP A 386 3.97 3.18 18.18
N ASP A 387 4.08 2.13 17.35
CA ASP A 387 5.19 1.18 17.37
C ASP A 387 6.45 1.68 16.64
N ARG A 388 6.39 2.83 15.96
CA ARG A 388 7.50 3.32 15.11
C ARG A 388 8.53 4.16 15.85
N TYR A 389 8.27 4.57 17.08
CA TYR A 389 9.17 5.39 17.86
C TYR A 389 9.23 4.96 19.34
N PRO A 390 10.41 5.07 20.00
CA PRO A 390 10.52 4.88 21.44
C PRO A 390 9.73 5.92 22.24
N GLU A 391 9.26 5.56 23.44
CA GLU A 391 8.43 6.42 24.32
C GLU A 391 9.00 7.83 24.54
N LYS A 392 10.32 8.00 24.58
CA LYS A 392 10.98 9.32 24.72
C LYS A 392 10.68 10.31 23.57
N PHE A 393 10.19 9.80 22.42
CA PHE A 393 9.79 10.61 21.26
C PHE A 393 8.27 10.83 21.18
N LYS A 394 7.51 10.42 22.17
CA LYS A 394 6.07 10.68 22.32
C LYS A 394 5.83 12.12 22.78
N VAL A 395 6.15 13.07 21.89
CA VAL A 395 6.12 14.52 22.15
C VAL A 395 4.70 15.07 22.06
N PHE A 396 3.97 14.64 21.04
CA PHE A 396 2.60 15.08 20.80
C PHE A 396 1.61 14.05 21.38
N THR A 397 0.73 14.51 22.28
CA THR A 397 -0.24 13.68 22.99
C THR A 397 -1.64 14.34 22.99
N PRO A 398 -2.75 13.59 23.20
CA PRO A 398 -2.80 12.13 23.33
C PRO A 398 -2.55 11.40 22.01
N THR A 399 -2.08 10.15 22.07
CA THR A 399 -1.77 9.30 20.92
C THR A 399 -2.85 8.28 20.63
N CYS A 400 -2.79 7.66 19.47
CA CYS A 400 -3.57 6.51 19.04
C CYS A 400 -2.69 5.27 19.18
N ASP A 401 -2.84 4.55 20.29
CA ASP A 401 -1.98 3.40 20.64
C ASP A 401 -2.70 2.09 20.24
N THR A 402 -3.15 2.00 18.98
CA THR A 402 -3.84 0.84 18.39
C THR A 402 -3.79 0.87 16.88
N SER A 403 -3.72 -0.32 16.24
CA SER A 403 -3.84 -0.46 14.79
C SER A 403 -5.26 -0.19 14.26
N ASP A 404 -6.29 -0.24 15.12
CA ASP A 404 -7.67 0.09 14.77
C ASP A 404 -7.89 1.62 14.79
N LEU A 405 -7.28 2.33 13.85
CA LEU A 405 -7.26 3.81 13.78
C LEU A 405 -8.66 4.45 13.81
N GLN A 406 -9.71 3.73 13.35
CA GLN A 406 -11.10 4.17 13.41
C GLN A 406 -11.62 4.35 14.86
N ASN A 407 -10.95 3.78 15.85
CA ASN A 407 -11.28 3.93 17.27
C ASN A 407 -10.64 5.18 17.90
N CYS A 408 -9.77 5.87 17.14
CA CYS A 408 -9.08 7.07 17.57
C CYS A 408 -9.70 8.33 16.96
N THR A 409 -9.52 9.45 17.64
CA THR A 409 -9.81 10.76 17.04
C THR A 409 -8.74 11.10 15.99
N GLN A 410 -9.10 11.92 15.00
CA GLN A 410 -8.16 12.41 14.00
C GLN A 410 -6.94 13.10 14.64
N GLN A 411 -7.16 13.82 15.76
CA GLN A 411 -6.05 14.48 16.48
C GLN A 411 -5.09 13.46 17.12
N GLN A 412 -5.59 12.33 17.62
CA GLN A 412 -4.73 11.26 18.15
C GLN A 412 -3.90 10.63 17.05
N VAL A 413 -4.51 10.31 15.91
CA VAL A 413 -3.78 9.77 14.74
C VAL A 413 -2.70 10.74 14.27
N LYS A 414 -3.05 12.04 14.12
CA LYS A 414 -2.11 13.09 13.76
C LYS A 414 -0.96 13.23 14.76
N ASN A 415 -1.24 13.19 16.06
CA ASN A 415 -0.22 13.25 17.09
C ASN A 415 0.76 12.08 17.00
N THR A 416 0.24 10.87 16.83
CA THR A 416 1.04 9.64 16.73
C THR A 416 1.92 9.68 15.49
N TYR A 417 1.36 10.10 14.36
CA TYR A 417 2.10 10.25 13.11
C TYR A 417 3.20 11.34 13.23
N ASP A 418 2.90 12.49 13.80
CA ASP A 418 3.90 13.56 13.97
C ASP A 418 5.08 13.12 14.89
N ASN A 419 4.83 12.24 15.86
CA ASN A 419 5.89 11.65 16.67
C ASN A 419 6.82 10.74 15.84
N THR A 420 6.34 10.07 14.80
CA THR A 420 7.21 9.30 13.87
C THR A 420 8.16 10.24 13.13
N ILE A 421 7.68 11.43 12.72
CA ILE A 421 8.51 12.44 12.04
C ILE A 421 9.58 12.98 12.99
N VAL A 422 9.24 13.26 14.26
CA VAL A 422 10.22 13.65 15.28
C VAL A 422 11.30 12.59 15.47
N TYR A 423 10.92 11.32 15.43
CA TYR A 423 11.89 10.24 15.56
C TYR A 423 12.77 10.10 14.30
N THR A 424 12.19 10.24 13.11
CA THR A 424 12.96 10.28 11.86
C THR A 424 13.96 11.46 11.86
N ASP A 425 13.55 12.63 12.31
CA ASP A 425 14.41 13.80 12.50
C ASP A 425 15.64 13.48 13.39
N TYR A 426 15.40 12.78 14.50
CA TYR A 426 16.48 12.31 15.37
C TYR A 426 17.42 11.33 14.63
N ILE A 427 16.89 10.34 13.92
CA ILE A 427 17.72 9.37 13.18
C ILE A 427 18.59 10.06 12.13
N LEU A 428 18.00 10.96 11.35
CA LEU A 428 18.74 11.77 10.36
C LEU A 428 19.86 12.59 11.01
N SER A 429 19.58 13.18 12.16
CA SER A 429 20.57 13.95 12.91
C SER A 429 21.78 13.09 13.35
N GLN A 430 21.52 11.83 13.75
CA GLN A 430 22.60 10.90 14.12
C GLN A 430 23.47 10.51 12.92
N VAL A 431 22.87 10.29 11.74
CA VAL A 431 23.61 10.01 10.50
C VAL A 431 24.52 11.21 10.15
N ILE A 432 24.00 12.44 10.21
CA ILE A 432 24.78 13.65 9.98
C ILE A 432 25.97 13.73 10.93
N ASP A 433 25.74 13.47 12.22
CA ASP A 433 26.79 13.57 13.23
C ASP A 433 27.86 12.46 13.04
N MET A 434 27.46 11.27 12.55
CA MET A 434 28.42 10.21 12.15
C MET A 434 29.29 10.63 10.97
N LEU A 435 28.68 11.16 9.92
CA LEU A 435 29.39 11.62 8.72
C LEU A 435 30.36 12.78 9.04
N LYS A 436 29.98 13.71 9.90
CA LYS A 436 30.85 14.82 10.33
C LYS A 436 32.07 14.39 11.14
N LYS A 437 32.00 13.23 11.82
CA LYS A 437 33.17 12.69 12.54
C LYS A 437 34.25 12.20 11.59
N ASP A 438 33.87 11.78 10.38
CA ASP A 438 34.76 11.17 9.39
C ASP A 438 35.18 12.13 8.24
N ASP A 439 34.89 13.41 8.33
CA ASP A 439 35.24 14.43 7.34
C ASP A 439 36.74 14.54 7.03
N HIS A 440 37.58 14.02 7.93
CA HIS A 440 39.02 13.97 7.76
C HIS A 440 39.48 12.84 6.82
N HIS A 441 38.72 11.73 6.73
CA HIS A 441 39.06 10.54 5.95
C HIS A 441 38.33 10.46 4.63
N ALA A 442 37.10 10.95 4.57
CA ALA A 442 36.23 10.90 3.41
C ALA A 442 35.56 12.25 3.12
N ASN A 443 35.16 12.48 1.86
CA ASN A 443 34.20 13.51 1.53
C ASN A 443 32.80 12.93 1.79
N THR A 444 32.04 13.52 2.69
CA THR A 444 30.79 12.92 3.13
C THR A 444 29.58 13.75 2.69
N ALA A 445 28.51 13.08 2.30
CA ALA A 445 27.23 13.69 2.02
C ALA A 445 26.09 12.79 2.52
N MET A 446 24.97 13.40 2.92
CA MET A 446 23.72 12.71 3.21
C MET A 446 22.59 13.35 2.41
N PHE A 447 21.69 12.53 1.91
CA PHE A 447 20.37 13.01 1.49
C PHE A 447 19.28 12.08 2.01
N TYR A 448 18.13 12.66 2.29
CA TYR A 448 16.93 11.98 2.72
C TYR A 448 15.83 12.20 1.70
N MET A 449 15.10 11.14 1.35
CA MET A 449 13.94 11.24 0.50
C MET A 449 12.95 10.13 0.90
N ALA A 450 11.70 10.51 1.19
CA ALA A 450 10.66 9.51 1.39
C ALA A 450 10.23 8.90 0.05
N ASP A 451 9.78 7.66 0.10
CA ASP A 451 9.28 6.95 -1.06
C ASP A 451 7.88 7.45 -1.48
N HIS A 452 6.98 7.67 -0.51
CA HIS A 452 5.67 8.28 -0.70
C HIS A 452 5.19 9.02 0.56
N GLY A 453 4.07 9.70 0.43
CA GLY A 453 3.35 10.27 1.57
C GLY A 453 2.25 9.33 2.08
N GLU A 454 1.57 9.76 3.15
CA GLU A 454 0.52 9.01 3.82
C GLU A 454 -0.77 9.84 3.91
N SER A 455 -1.93 9.19 4.07
CA SER A 455 -3.19 9.85 4.36
C SER A 455 -3.58 9.63 5.82
N LEU A 456 -3.87 10.72 6.50
CA LEU A 456 -4.35 10.68 7.89
C LEU A 456 -5.85 11.00 8.02
N GLY A 457 -6.59 10.98 6.92
CA GLY A 457 -8.05 11.18 6.92
C GLY A 457 -8.49 12.64 7.03
N GLU A 458 -7.86 13.58 6.33
CA GLU A 458 -8.01 15.03 6.54
C GLU A 458 -9.37 15.64 6.17
N ASP A 459 -10.16 15.08 5.31
CA ASP A 459 -11.34 15.76 4.72
C ASP A 459 -12.69 15.47 5.40
N GLY A 460 -12.75 15.25 6.71
CA GLY A 460 -14.04 15.20 7.39
C GLY A 460 -14.27 14.08 8.40
N GLY A 461 -13.22 13.57 8.98
CA GLY A 461 -13.27 12.54 10.01
C GLY A 461 -12.61 11.23 9.56
N LEU A 462 -12.52 10.27 10.48
CA LEU A 462 -11.97 8.93 10.20
C LEU A 462 -12.71 8.19 9.06
N SER A 463 -13.84 8.72 8.60
CA SER A 463 -14.55 8.27 7.41
C SER A 463 -13.94 8.73 6.10
N SER A 464 -13.10 9.77 6.10
CA SER A 464 -12.50 10.35 4.90
C SER A 464 -11.20 9.67 4.43
N TRP A 465 -10.76 8.62 5.09
CA TRP A 465 -9.73 7.71 4.55
C TRP A 465 -10.08 7.23 3.13
N PHE A 466 -11.35 7.29 2.77
CA PHE A 466 -11.88 6.89 1.48
C PHE A 466 -11.85 7.99 0.39
N THR A 467 -11.78 9.27 0.77
CA THR A 467 -11.92 10.39 -0.19
C THR A 467 -10.66 10.67 -1.01
N LEU A 468 -9.58 9.94 -0.76
CA LEU A 468 -8.25 10.16 -1.36
C LEU A 468 -8.07 9.63 -2.78
N CYS A 469 -9.12 9.18 -3.42
CA CYS A 469 -9.06 8.74 -4.80
C CYS A 469 -9.28 9.82 -5.86
N ASP A 470 -9.40 11.09 -5.47
CA ASP A 470 -9.30 12.18 -6.43
C ASP A 470 -7.84 12.30 -6.91
N SER A 471 -7.63 12.18 -8.22
CA SER A 471 -6.31 12.25 -8.84
C SER A 471 -5.57 13.56 -8.57
N THR A 472 -6.29 14.65 -8.30
CA THR A 472 -5.74 15.96 -7.91
C THR A 472 -5.28 15.99 -6.46
N LYS A 473 -5.97 15.27 -5.56
CA LYS A 473 -5.59 15.16 -4.13
C LYS A 473 -4.45 14.18 -3.92
N ARG A 474 -4.36 13.09 -4.70
CA ARG A 474 -3.19 12.19 -4.71
C ARG A 474 -1.89 12.93 -5.02
N ALA A 475 -1.92 13.94 -5.90
CA ALA A 475 -0.74 14.74 -6.21
C ALA A 475 -0.20 15.52 -5.00
N ASN A 476 -1.08 15.96 -4.08
CA ASN A 476 -0.67 16.68 -2.87
C ASN A 476 -0.15 15.74 -1.78
N HIS A 477 -0.68 14.51 -1.67
CA HIS A 477 -0.20 13.49 -0.72
C HIS A 477 1.03 12.72 -1.22
N SER A 478 1.36 12.81 -2.50
CA SER A 478 2.59 12.27 -3.07
C SER A 478 3.78 13.24 -2.95
N ALA A 479 3.60 14.42 -2.33
CA ALA A 479 4.71 15.31 -2.00
C ALA A 479 5.52 14.70 -0.86
N ILE A 480 6.79 14.47 -1.12
CA ILE A 480 7.76 13.86 -0.20
C ILE A 480 8.81 14.89 0.19
N ASP A 481 9.49 14.62 1.28
CA ASP A 481 10.60 15.45 1.71
C ASP A 481 11.91 15.01 1.05
N PHE A 482 12.67 15.97 0.59
CA PHE A 482 14.02 15.76 0.11
C PHE A 482 14.94 16.75 0.84
N MET A 483 15.97 16.24 1.49
CA MET A 483 16.97 17.03 2.18
C MET A 483 18.37 16.60 1.74
N ALA A 484 19.22 17.55 1.43
CA ALA A 484 20.63 17.30 1.15
C ALA A 484 21.49 18.06 2.16
N ILE A 485 22.57 17.42 2.59
CA ILE A 485 23.63 18.01 3.41
C ILE A 485 24.94 17.70 2.71
N ALA A 486 25.69 18.73 2.40
CA ALA A 486 27.03 18.65 1.84
C ALA A 486 28.08 18.85 2.93
#